data_987a7a58c561e17144551988decc12fe
#
_entry.id   987a7a58c561e17144551988decc12fe
#
_cell.length_a   1.000
_cell.length_b   1.000
_cell.length_c   1.000
_cell.angle_alpha   90.00
_cell.angle_beta   90.00
_cell.angle_gamma   90.00
#
_symmetry.space_group_name_H-M   'P 1'
#
loop_
_entity.id
_entity.type
_entity.pdbx_description
1 polymer ?
#
loop_
_entity_poly.entity_id
_entity_poly.type
_entity_poly.pdbx_seq_one_letter_code
_entity_poly.pdbx_strand_id
1 'polypeptide(L)'
;LKEKLNYSPKTKIVYSHCFDYDLFLEENKKKNKLSYSNYALFIDAITFDHPELFFNKNYNKDPIEKKYFSDLKRFFYDLNKKFNFKILIAIHPRSNNLYKNKLKKIFKEKNFKIIDGHTAKFMKKSKLVISHNSSAIQLAILWKKPIIFCHHNKMKEYNKKYIAGLSS
;
A
#
# COMPACT_ATOMS: atom_id res chain seq x y z
N LEU A 1 8.88 5.74 23.49
CA LEU A 1 7.92 5.00 24.34
C LEU A 1 8.44 3.57 24.49
N LYS A 2 9.18 3.29 25.60
CA LYS A 2 9.49 1.91 25.99
C LYS A 2 8.25 1.36 26.67
N GLU A 3 7.37 0.71 25.93
CA GLU A 3 6.39 -0.18 26.52
C GLU A 3 7.17 -1.24 27.32
N LYS A 4 6.94 -1.30 28.63
CA LYS A 4 7.43 -2.40 29.48
C LYS A 4 6.66 -3.66 29.06
N LEU A 5 7.17 -4.37 28.05
CA LEU A 5 6.67 -5.69 27.72
C LEU A 5 7.08 -6.62 28.90
N ASN A 6 6.10 -7.15 29.62
CA ASN A 6 6.32 -8.13 30.67
C ASN A 6 6.70 -9.47 30.03
N TYR A 7 7.99 -9.67 29.83
CA TYR A 7 8.52 -10.95 29.38
C TYR A 7 8.69 -11.93 30.56
N SER A 8 8.45 -13.20 30.28
CA SER A 8 8.86 -14.26 31.21
C SER A 8 10.37 -14.16 31.51
N PRO A 9 10.84 -14.45 32.73
CA PRO A 9 12.27 -14.46 33.03
C PRO A 9 13.11 -15.41 32.17
N LYS A 10 12.45 -16.40 31.52
CA LYS A 10 13.09 -17.35 30.61
C LYS A 10 13.12 -16.87 29.15
N THR A 11 12.49 -15.72 28.82
CA THR A 11 12.44 -15.19 27.47
C THR A 11 13.79 -14.58 27.10
N LYS A 12 14.38 -15.09 26.02
CA LYS A 12 15.56 -14.48 25.39
C LYS A 12 15.09 -13.48 24.33
N ILE A 13 15.52 -12.23 24.46
CA ILE A 13 15.22 -11.17 23.49
C ILE A 13 16.37 -11.10 22.51
N VAL A 14 16.07 -11.28 21.22
CA VAL A 14 17.02 -11.09 20.13
C VAL A 14 16.58 -9.87 19.33
N TYR A 15 17.46 -8.88 19.23
CA TYR A 15 17.22 -7.70 18.39
C TYR A 15 17.68 -8.00 16.95
N SER A 16 16.77 -7.83 16.02
CA SER A 16 17.04 -8.04 14.60
C SER A 16 16.38 -6.90 13.80
N HIS A 17 16.88 -6.67 12.59
CA HIS A 17 16.20 -5.77 11.65
C HIS A 17 14.97 -6.47 11.03
N CYS A 18 14.06 -5.68 10.48
CA CYS A 18 12.84 -6.22 9.87
C CYS A 18 13.13 -6.80 8.48
N PHE A 19 12.25 -7.69 8.01
CA PHE A 19 12.32 -8.32 6.69
C PHE A 19 12.37 -7.30 5.53
N ASP A 20 11.69 -6.16 5.67
CA ASP A 20 11.73 -5.09 4.67
C ASP A 20 13.14 -4.52 4.46
N TYR A 21 13.99 -4.52 5.50
CA TYR A 21 15.37 -4.09 5.35
C TYR A 21 16.19 -5.05 4.50
N ASP A 22 15.98 -6.36 4.61
CA ASP A 22 16.62 -7.35 3.76
C ASP A 22 16.20 -7.16 2.29
N LEU A 23 14.91 -6.96 2.05
CA LEU A 23 14.40 -6.64 0.70
C LEU A 23 15.00 -5.34 0.15
N PHE A 24 15.17 -4.33 0.99
CA PHE A 24 15.84 -3.08 0.60
C PHE A 24 17.27 -3.33 0.17
N LEU A 25 18.05 -4.09 0.94
CA LEU A 25 19.43 -4.43 0.62
C LEU A 25 19.54 -5.24 -0.67
N GLU A 26 18.69 -6.27 -0.82
CA GLU A 26 18.66 -7.11 -2.02
C GLU A 26 18.32 -6.31 -3.28
N GLU A 27 17.26 -5.47 -3.22
CA GLU A 27 16.88 -4.66 -4.37
C GLU A 27 17.94 -3.59 -4.71
N ASN A 28 18.72 -3.12 -3.74
CA ASN A 28 19.81 -2.18 -4.01
C ASN A 28 20.95 -2.81 -4.77
N LYS A 29 21.22 -4.11 -4.59
CA LYS A 29 22.26 -4.84 -5.33
C LYS A 29 21.86 -5.07 -6.80
N LYS A 30 20.56 -5.09 -7.12
CA LYS A 30 20.07 -5.37 -8.48
C LYS A 30 20.15 -4.14 -9.38
N LYS A 31 20.80 -4.29 -10.55
CA LYS A 31 20.76 -3.30 -11.64
C LYS A 31 19.45 -3.44 -12.43
N ASN A 32 18.34 -2.93 -11.90
CA ASN A 32 17.03 -3.06 -12.52
C ASN A 32 16.82 -2.00 -13.61
N LYS A 33 16.69 -2.43 -14.87
CA LYS A 33 16.15 -1.59 -15.94
C LYS A 33 14.63 -1.69 -15.89
N LEU A 34 13.94 -0.60 -15.57
CA LEU A 34 12.48 -0.48 -15.70
C LEU A 34 12.18 0.46 -16.84
N SER A 35 11.24 0.07 -17.69
CA SER A 35 10.76 0.88 -18.82
C SER A 35 9.93 2.09 -18.39
N TYR A 36 9.55 2.18 -17.12
CA TYR A 36 8.77 3.28 -16.57
C TYR A 36 9.67 4.22 -15.78
N SER A 37 9.64 5.50 -16.13
CA SER A 37 10.46 6.53 -15.45
C SER A 37 9.63 7.53 -14.64
N ASN A 38 8.35 7.70 -14.96
CA ASN A 38 7.50 8.72 -14.32
C ASN A 38 6.18 8.12 -13.85
N TYR A 39 6.17 7.57 -12.63
CA TYR A 39 4.96 6.97 -12.06
C TYR A 39 4.89 7.15 -10.54
N ALA A 40 3.65 7.19 -10.07
CA ALA A 40 3.32 6.99 -8.67
C ALA A 40 2.92 5.53 -8.42
N LEU A 41 3.36 4.97 -7.30
CA LEU A 41 3.02 3.62 -6.88
C LEU A 41 1.94 3.66 -5.80
N PHE A 42 0.78 3.11 -6.08
CA PHE A 42 -0.24 2.86 -5.07
C PHE A 42 -0.10 1.45 -4.52
N ILE A 43 0.00 1.34 -3.20
CA ILE A 43 0.05 0.06 -2.48
C ILE A 43 -1.37 -0.28 -2.04
N ASP A 44 -1.95 -1.27 -2.71
CA ASP A 44 -3.29 -1.75 -2.36
C ASP A 44 -3.27 -2.51 -1.03
N ALA A 45 -4.28 -2.27 -0.18
CA ALA A 45 -4.42 -2.86 1.14
C ALA A 45 -5.61 -3.81 1.28
N ILE A 46 -6.25 -4.21 0.17
CA ILE A 46 -7.50 -5.00 0.16
C ILE A 46 -8.56 -4.41 1.11
N THR A 47 -8.71 -3.12 1.12
CA THR A 47 -9.45 -2.37 2.14
C THR A 47 -10.86 -2.92 2.43
N PHE A 48 -11.55 -3.50 1.43
CA PHE A 48 -12.92 -4.01 1.55
C PHE A 48 -13.06 -5.53 1.46
N ASP A 49 -12.02 -6.22 1.04
CA ASP A 49 -12.00 -7.68 0.89
C ASP A 49 -10.96 -8.33 1.84
N HIS A 50 -10.47 -7.58 2.85
CA HIS A 50 -9.55 -8.12 3.82
C HIS A 50 -10.25 -9.17 4.69
N PRO A 51 -9.63 -10.35 4.93
CA PRO A 51 -10.26 -11.45 5.67
C PRO A 51 -10.81 -11.05 7.04
N GLU A 52 -10.19 -10.11 7.73
CA GLU A 52 -10.64 -9.60 9.03
C GLU A 52 -12.01 -8.90 8.98
N LEU A 53 -12.46 -8.46 7.80
CA LEU A 53 -13.78 -7.84 7.65
C LEU A 53 -14.91 -8.86 7.67
N PHE A 54 -14.65 -10.10 7.32
CA PHE A 54 -15.66 -11.18 7.33
C PHE A 54 -16.15 -11.56 8.73
N PHE A 55 -15.38 -11.20 9.76
CA PHE A 55 -15.82 -11.40 11.15
C PHE A 55 -16.88 -10.38 11.62
N ASN A 56 -17.14 -9.33 10.85
CA ASN A 56 -18.13 -8.31 11.17
C ASN A 56 -19.45 -8.58 10.40
N LYS A 57 -20.40 -9.27 11.01
CA LYS A 57 -21.69 -9.67 10.42
C LYS A 57 -22.54 -8.51 9.87
N ASN A 58 -22.31 -7.28 10.32
CA ASN A 58 -23.06 -6.08 9.92
C ASN A 58 -22.36 -5.25 8.82
N TYR A 59 -21.32 -5.77 8.19
CA TYR A 59 -20.54 -5.01 7.21
C TYR A 59 -21.17 -5.12 5.81
N ASN A 60 -21.96 -4.11 5.43
CA ASN A 60 -22.41 -3.95 4.05
C ASN A 60 -21.38 -3.14 3.26
N LYS A 61 -20.57 -3.84 2.45
CA LYS A 61 -19.43 -3.24 1.74
C LYS A 61 -19.82 -2.51 0.45
N ASP A 62 -20.85 -2.95 -0.26
CA ASP A 62 -21.05 -2.60 -1.66
C ASP A 62 -21.21 -1.10 -1.96
N PRO A 63 -22.06 -0.33 -1.27
CA PRO A 63 -22.20 1.09 -1.57
C PRO A 63 -20.94 1.87 -1.17
N ILE A 64 -20.30 1.46 -0.08
CA ILE A 64 -19.07 2.10 0.42
C ILE A 64 -17.91 1.85 -0.53
N GLU A 65 -17.79 0.62 -1.00
CA GLU A 65 -16.73 0.20 -1.90
C GLU A 65 -16.80 0.89 -3.27
N LYS A 66 -18.00 0.96 -3.86
CA LYS A 66 -18.20 1.70 -5.13
C LYS A 66 -17.77 3.16 -5.01
N LYS A 67 -18.18 3.83 -3.93
CA LYS A 67 -17.82 5.22 -3.65
C LYS A 67 -16.31 5.37 -3.48
N TYR A 68 -15.68 4.49 -2.72
CA TYR A 68 -14.24 4.47 -2.50
C TYR A 68 -13.46 4.37 -3.80
N PHE A 69 -13.76 3.38 -4.65
CA PHE A 69 -13.04 3.21 -5.91
C PHE A 69 -13.27 4.36 -6.88
N SER A 70 -14.46 4.95 -6.88
CA SER A 70 -14.76 6.16 -7.66
C SER A 70 -13.90 7.34 -7.21
N ASP A 71 -13.81 7.59 -5.90
CA ASP A 71 -13.02 8.68 -5.34
C ASP A 71 -11.52 8.45 -5.52
N LEU A 72 -11.06 7.22 -5.33
CA LEU A 72 -9.65 6.84 -5.55
C LEU A 72 -9.26 7.03 -7.02
N LYS A 73 -10.11 6.63 -7.94
CA LYS A 73 -9.88 6.80 -9.37
C LYS A 73 -9.82 8.27 -9.77
N ARG A 74 -10.71 9.10 -9.24
CA ARG A 74 -10.68 10.55 -9.43
C ARG A 74 -9.37 11.15 -8.91
N PHE A 75 -8.96 10.81 -7.71
CA PHE A 75 -7.69 11.24 -7.14
C PHE A 75 -6.49 10.84 -8.03
N PHE A 76 -6.48 9.64 -8.59
CA PHE A 76 -5.42 9.21 -9.51
C PHE A 76 -5.43 10.00 -10.83
N TYR A 77 -6.60 10.37 -11.35
CA TYR A 77 -6.69 11.24 -12.52
C TYR A 77 -6.16 12.64 -12.22
N ASP A 78 -6.45 13.19 -11.05
CA ASP A 78 -5.96 14.50 -10.64
C ASP A 78 -4.42 14.49 -10.52
N LEU A 79 -3.84 13.44 -9.94
CA LEU A 79 -2.39 13.24 -9.89
C LEU A 79 -1.78 13.12 -11.31
N ASN A 80 -2.40 12.34 -12.18
CA ASN A 80 -1.94 12.21 -13.55
C ASN A 80 -2.00 13.55 -14.28
N LYS A 81 -3.10 14.28 -14.17
CA LYS A 81 -3.28 15.60 -14.79
C LYS A 81 -2.26 16.63 -14.29
N LYS A 82 -2.02 16.65 -12.97
CA LYS A 82 -1.16 17.66 -12.35
C LYS A 82 0.33 17.37 -12.52
N PHE A 83 0.74 16.10 -12.45
CA PHE A 83 2.15 15.71 -12.40
C PHE A 83 2.60 14.81 -13.55
N ASN A 84 1.68 14.49 -14.46
CA ASN A 84 1.92 13.53 -15.56
C ASN A 84 2.43 12.16 -15.08
N PHE A 85 2.01 11.72 -13.89
CA PHE A 85 2.35 10.40 -13.39
C PHE A 85 1.46 9.32 -14.01
N LYS A 86 2.06 8.23 -14.49
CA LYS A 86 1.34 6.96 -14.60
C LYS A 86 1.11 6.41 -13.19
N ILE A 87 -0.01 5.74 -12.98
CA ILE A 87 -0.30 5.12 -11.69
C ILE A 87 -0.10 3.61 -11.80
N LEU A 88 0.87 3.09 -11.05
CA LEU A 88 1.05 1.67 -10.88
C LEU A 88 0.35 1.23 -9.60
N ILE A 89 -0.50 0.21 -9.70
CA ILE A 89 -1.27 -0.32 -8.58
C ILE A 89 -0.67 -1.66 -8.20
N ALA A 90 0.05 -1.70 -7.08
CA ALA A 90 0.60 -2.93 -6.53
C ALA A 90 -0.48 -3.67 -5.76
N ILE A 91 -0.93 -4.79 -6.31
CA ILE A 91 -1.94 -5.64 -5.67
C ILE A 91 -1.37 -6.25 -4.40
N HIS A 92 -2.19 -6.30 -3.36
CA HIS A 92 -1.82 -6.96 -2.12
C HIS A 92 -1.56 -8.46 -2.33
N PRO A 93 -0.50 -9.06 -1.74
CA PRO A 93 -0.13 -10.46 -1.96
C PRO A 93 -1.24 -11.47 -1.62
N ARG A 94 -2.12 -11.15 -0.66
CA ARG A 94 -3.25 -12.00 -0.25
C ARG A 94 -4.50 -11.85 -1.12
N SER A 95 -4.46 -11.06 -2.19
CA SER A 95 -5.59 -10.84 -3.08
C SER A 95 -5.93 -12.11 -3.86
N ASN A 96 -7.20 -12.50 -3.83
CA ASN A 96 -7.70 -13.60 -4.66
C ASN A 96 -7.95 -13.15 -6.12
N ASN A 97 -8.20 -14.08 -7.01
CA ASN A 97 -8.40 -13.81 -8.42
C ASN A 97 -9.64 -12.95 -8.71
N LEU A 98 -10.70 -13.06 -7.91
CA LEU A 98 -11.91 -12.23 -8.06
C LEU A 98 -11.57 -10.76 -7.82
N TYR A 99 -10.86 -10.46 -6.74
CA TYR A 99 -10.42 -9.11 -6.42
C TYR A 99 -9.45 -8.55 -7.48
N LYS A 100 -8.48 -9.36 -7.92
CA LYS A 100 -7.55 -8.98 -9.00
C LYS A 100 -8.29 -8.62 -10.28
N ASN A 101 -9.26 -9.41 -10.68
CA ASN A 101 -10.08 -9.16 -11.87
C ASN A 101 -10.97 -7.91 -11.72
N LYS A 102 -11.49 -7.68 -10.50
CA LYS A 102 -12.23 -6.46 -10.16
C LYS A 102 -11.37 -5.21 -10.34
N LEU A 103 -10.16 -5.19 -9.78
CA LEU A 103 -9.22 -4.07 -9.95
C LEU A 103 -8.89 -3.82 -11.43
N LYS A 104 -8.67 -4.87 -12.22
CA LYS A 104 -8.43 -4.76 -13.67
C LYS A 104 -9.61 -4.13 -14.42
N LYS A 105 -10.85 -4.41 -14.01
CA LYS A 105 -12.05 -3.79 -14.60
C LYS A 105 -12.18 -2.32 -14.20
N ILE A 106 -11.86 -1.98 -12.94
CA ILE A 106 -11.97 -0.61 -12.42
C ILE A 106 -10.90 0.29 -13.04
N PHE A 107 -9.67 -0.19 -13.15
CA PHE A 107 -8.49 0.57 -13.60
C PHE A 107 -8.00 0.10 -14.97
N LYS A 108 -8.91 0.04 -15.97
CA LYS A 108 -8.63 -0.45 -17.32
C LYS A 108 -7.95 0.55 -18.25
N GLU A 109 -7.89 1.83 -17.89
CA GLU A 109 -7.39 2.90 -18.73
C GLU A 109 -5.86 2.88 -18.83
N LYS A 110 -5.30 3.45 -19.92
CA LYS A 110 -3.86 3.45 -20.24
C LYS A 110 -2.96 4.09 -19.16
N ASN A 111 -3.54 5.00 -18.36
CA ASN A 111 -2.81 5.69 -17.29
C ASN A 111 -2.61 4.82 -16.05
N PHE A 112 -3.29 3.68 -15.97
CA PHE A 112 -3.20 2.74 -14.86
C PHE A 112 -2.51 1.47 -15.31
N LYS A 113 -1.68 0.91 -14.42
CA LYS A 113 -1.11 -0.41 -14.62
C LYS A 113 -1.16 -1.18 -13.31
N ILE A 114 -1.76 -2.34 -13.35
CA ILE A 114 -1.79 -3.25 -12.21
C ILE A 114 -0.55 -4.12 -12.25
N ILE A 115 0.14 -4.22 -11.12
CA ILE A 115 1.29 -5.08 -10.91
C ILE A 115 1.00 -6.10 -9.80
N ASP A 116 1.37 -7.34 -10.06
CA ASP A 116 1.22 -8.45 -9.11
C ASP A 116 2.62 -8.94 -8.73
N GLY A 117 2.96 -8.78 -7.45
CA GLY A 117 4.32 -9.06 -6.97
C GLY A 117 5.35 -7.95 -7.28
N HIS A 118 6.58 -8.17 -6.83
CA HIS A 118 7.74 -7.27 -7.04
C HIS A 118 7.55 -5.82 -6.58
N THR A 119 6.71 -5.58 -5.59
CA THR A 119 6.38 -4.23 -5.09
C THR A 119 7.64 -3.43 -4.75
N ALA A 120 8.62 -4.04 -4.07
CA ALA A 120 9.88 -3.41 -3.72
C ALA A 120 10.64 -2.85 -4.94
N LYS A 121 10.74 -3.65 -6.02
CA LYS A 121 11.38 -3.24 -7.28
C LYS A 121 10.73 -2.00 -7.89
N PHE A 122 9.40 -1.96 -7.92
CA PHE A 122 8.66 -0.81 -8.45
C PHE A 122 8.73 0.38 -7.49
N MET A 123 8.69 0.15 -6.18
CA MET A 123 8.79 1.20 -5.18
C MET A 123 10.12 1.93 -5.26
N LYS A 124 11.24 1.21 -5.40
CA LYS A 124 12.59 1.78 -5.57
C LYS A 124 12.65 2.82 -6.69
N LYS A 125 11.90 2.63 -7.77
CA LYS A 125 11.92 3.51 -8.96
C LYS A 125 10.76 4.51 -9.02
N SER A 126 9.79 4.43 -8.12
CA SER A 126 8.66 5.35 -8.10
C SER A 126 9.09 6.77 -7.75
N LYS A 127 8.34 7.76 -8.26
CA LYS A 127 8.49 9.17 -7.88
C LYS A 127 7.70 9.51 -6.62
N LEU A 128 6.64 8.77 -6.37
CA LEU A 128 5.71 8.96 -5.27
C LEU A 128 5.14 7.60 -4.86
N VAL A 129 4.95 7.39 -3.57
CA VAL A 129 4.24 6.23 -3.03
C VAL A 129 2.93 6.70 -2.40
N ILE A 130 1.87 5.98 -2.69
CA ILE A 130 0.52 6.24 -2.17
C ILE A 130 0.09 4.99 -1.41
N SER A 131 -0.36 5.15 -0.19
CA SER A 131 -0.76 4.03 0.65
C SER A 131 -1.88 4.40 1.62
N HIS A 132 -2.54 3.39 2.16
CA HIS A 132 -3.41 3.51 3.33
C HIS A 132 -2.61 3.15 4.59
N ASN A 133 -2.56 1.87 4.93
CA ASN A 133 -1.97 1.33 6.16
C ASN A 133 -1.09 0.10 5.90
N SER A 134 -0.39 0.08 4.78
CA SER A 134 0.48 -1.06 4.44
C SER A 134 1.81 -1.00 5.18
N SER A 135 2.26 -2.11 5.75
CA SER A 135 3.61 -2.24 6.34
C SER A 135 4.73 -2.01 5.31
N ALA A 136 4.48 -2.29 4.02
CA ALA A 136 5.44 -2.05 2.95
C ALA A 136 5.87 -0.59 2.80
N ILE A 137 5.20 0.36 3.49
CA ILE A 137 5.60 1.76 3.54
C ILE A 137 7.00 1.96 4.12
N GLN A 138 7.48 1.04 4.95
CA GLN A 138 8.83 1.05 5.50
C GLN A 138 9.89 1.07 4.39
N LEU A 139 9.67 0.34 3.29
CA LEU A 139 10.53 0.38 2.12
C LEU A 139 10.56 1.76 1.45
N ALA A 140 9.40 2.44 1.40
CA ALA A 140 9.33 3.80 0.86
C ALA A 140 10.16 4.78 1.71
N ILE A 141 10.12 4.64 3.03
CA ILE A 141 10.93 5.43 3.97
C ILE A 141 12.42 5.17 3.75
N LEU A 142 12.83 3.89 3.68
CA LEU A 142 14.23 3.50 3.43
C LEU A 142 14.77 4.08 2.12
N TRP A 143 13.95 4.15 1.06
CA TRP A 143 14.33 4.79 -0.20
C TRP A 143 14.03 6.30 -0.26
N LYS A 144 13.66 6.92 0.87
CA LYS A 144 13.37 8.35 0.98
C LYS A 144 12.35 8.83 -0.07
N LYS A 145 11.32 8.03 -0.31
CA LYS A 145 10.26 8.39 -1.28
C LYS A 145 9.27 9.35 -0.65
N PRO A 146 8.78 10.35 -1.41
CA PRO A 146 7.59 11.09 -1.00
C PRO A 146 6.42 10.13 -0.82
N ILE A 147 5.63 10.31 0.25
CA ILE A 147 4.52 9.43 0.60
C ILE A 147 3.26 10.26 0.75
N ILE A 148 2.16 9.78 0.15
CA ILE A 148 0.81 10.27 0.42
C ILE A 148 0.05 9.17 1.14
N PHE A 149 -0.39 9.46 2.36
CA PHE A 149 -1.34 8.62 3.07
C PHE A 149 -2.76 9.00 2.68
N CYS A 150 -3.47 8.04 2.08
CA CYS A 150 -4.86 8.21 1.71
C CYS A 150 -5.76 7.59 2.77
N HIS A 151 -6.82 8.27 3.12
CA HIS A 151 -7.89 7.68 3.90
C HIS A 151 -9.24 8.03 3.27
N HIS A 152 -10.22 7.18 3.48
CA HIS A 152 -11.59 7.41 3.08
C HIS A 152 -12.47 7.54 4.34
N ASN A 153 -13.47 8.42 4.31
CA ASN A 153 -14.32 8.73 5.49
C ASN A 153 -15.01 7.51 6.09
N LYS A 154 -15.17 6.44 5.30
CA LYS A 154 -15.78 5.18 5.74
C LYS A 154 -14.76 4.12 6.20
N MET A 155 -13.46 4.44 6.21
CA MET A 155 -12.47 3.54 6.80
C MET A 155 -12.66 3.46 8.31
N LYS A 156 -12.31 2.30 8.88
CA LYS A 156 -12.37 2.10 10.33
C LYS A 156 -11.50 3.11 11.05
N GLU A 157 -11.95 3.50 12.23
CA GLU A 157 -11.28 4.52 13.06
C GLU A 157 -9.83 4.18 13.39
N TYR A 158 -9.53 2.90 13.61
CA TYR A 158 -8.16 2.47 13.87
C TYR A 158 -7.20 2.74 12.69
N ASN A 159 -7.68 2.60 11.44
CA ASN A 159 -6.88 2.92 10.25
C ASN A 159 -6.54 4.42 10.18
N LYS A 160 -7.49 5.27 10.59
CA LYS A 160 -7.28 6.71 10.67
C LYS A 160 -6.20 7.07 11.70
N LYS A 161 -6.26 6.45 12.88
CA LYS A 161 -5.25 6.64 13.94
C LYS A 161 -3.88 6.15 13.52
N TYR A 162 -3.79 5.01 12.83
CA TYR A 162 -2.54 4.49 12.30
C TYR A 162 -1.91 5.45 11.29
N ILE A 163 -2.68 5.96 10.34
CA ILE A 163 -2.21 6.93 9.34
C ILE A 163 -1.73 8.22 10.02
N ALA A 164 -2.48 8.74 10.98
CA ALA A 164 -2.11 9.93 11.74
C ALA A 164 -0.78 9.75 12.47
N GLY A 165 -0.54 8.57 13.10
CA GLY A 165 0.72 8.25 13.76
C GLY A 165 1.93 8.13 12.82
N LEU A 166 1.71 7.84 11.53
CA LEU A 166 2.79 7.77 10.53
C LEU A 166 3.11 9.14 9.89
N SER A 167 2.22 10.10 10.00
CA SER A 167 2.35 11.42 9.40
C SER A 167 2.85 12.50 10.38
N SER A 168 2.96 12.16 11.66
CA SER A 168 3.55 12.99 12.72
C SER A 168 5.08 12.80 12.80
#